data_c17f2821cc15c966c679cd80cc4d89a8
#
_entry.id   c17f2821cc15c966c679cd80cc4d89a8
#
_cell.length_a   1.000
_cell.length_b   1.000
_cell.length_c   1.000
_cell.angle_alpha   90.00
_cell.angle_beta   90.00
_cell.angle_gamma   90.00
#
_symmetry.space_group_name_H-M   'P 1'
#
loop_
_entity.id
_entity.type
_entity.pdbx_description
1 polymer ?
#
loop_
_entity_poly.entity_id
_entity_poly.type
_entity_poly.pdbx_seq_one_letter_code
_entity_poly.pdbx_strand_id
1 'polypeptide(L)'
;MTQKVTASYDAPTEDVKAACRDALANTPKILEDPASAVYLSNYGESSIEYTVFCWCSAADYWDVYFGLGENLRNAFAAHSVEMTYDHLNVHIVENRG
;
A
#
# COMPACT_ATOMS: atom_id res chain seq x y z
N MET A 1 -8.49 -3.82 -7.84
CA MET A 1 -7.06 -3.48 -7.77
C MET A 1 -6.52 -3.78 -6.39
N THR A 2 -5.34 -4.34 -6.32
CA THR A 2 -4.67 -4.57 -5.04
C THR A 2 -3.29 -3.94 -5.08
N GLN A 3 -2.83 -3.50 -3.93
CA GLN A 3 -1.48 -2.98 -3.79
C GLN A 3 -0.92 -3.45 -2.47
N LYS A 4 0.30 -3.96 -2.49
CA LYS A 4 0.91 -4.51 -1.28
C LYS A 4 1.97 -3.57 -0.76
N VAL A 5 2.01 -3.42 0.56
CA VAL A 5 3.04 -2.63 1.23
C VAL A 5 3.57 -3.43 2.39
N THR A 6 4.80 -3.14 2.78
CA THR A 6 5.40 -3.81 3.93
C THR A 6 5.81 -2.78 4.96
N ALA A 7 5.69 -3.15 6.21
CA ALA A 7 6.04 -2.27 7.32
C ALA A 7 6.86 -3.05 8.34
N SER A 8 7.61 -2.31 9.15
CA SER A 8 8.41 -2.90 10.20
C SER A 8 7.54 -3.64 11.21
N TYR A 9 8.08 -4.72 11.80
CA TYR A 9 7.38 -5.42 12.88
C TYR A 9 7.09 -4.51 14.06
N ASP A 10 7.88 -3.45 14.23
CA ASP A 10 7.69 -2.54 15.35
C ASP A 10 6.53 -1.58 15.14
N ALA A 11 6.03 -1.45 13.93
CA ALA A 11 4.92 -0.55 13.66
C ALA A 11 3.60 -1.18 14.09
N PRO A 12 2.82 -0.51 14.95
CA PRO A 12 1.54 -1.07 15.36
C PRO A 12 0.60 -1.23 14.16
N THR A 13 -0.10 -2.35 14.13
CA THR A 13 -1.00 -2.65 13.02
C THR A 13 -2.02 -1.54 12.80
N GLU A 14 -2.54 -0.98 13.88
CA GLU A 14 -3.54 0.07 13.74
C GLU A 14 -2.98 1.32 13.08
N ASP A 15 -1.73 1.65 13.38
CA ASP A 15 -1.09 2.80 12.75
C ASP A 15 -0.87 2.56 11.27
N VAL A 16 -0.45 1.35 10.90
CA VAL A 16 -0.24 1.02 9.50
C VAL A 16 -1.55 1.08 8.74
N LYS A 17 -2.62 0.53 9.31
CA LYS A 17 -3.92 0.56 8.65
C LYS A 17 -4.45 1.98 8.54
N ALA A 18 -4.23 2.80 9.56
CA ALA A 18 -4.65 4.20 9.50
C ALA A 18 -3.93 4.95 8.39
N ALA A 19 -2.64 4.70 8.25
CA ALA A 19 -1.86 5.31 7.17
C ALA A 19 -2.39 4.88 5.80
N CYS A 20 -2.70 3.60 5.65
CA CYS A 20 -3.26 3.10 4.40
C CYS A 20 -4.61 3.73 4.10
N ARG A 21 -5.45 3.88 5.11
CA ARG A 21 -6.75 4.52 4.90
C ARG A 21 -6.61 5.98 4.51
N ASP A 22 -5.66 6.69 5.12
CA ASP A 22 -5.40 8.08 4.72
C ASP A 22 -4.96 8.15 3.27
N ALA A 23 -4.10 7.24 2.85
CA ALA A 23 -3.64 7.21 1.46
C ALA A 23 -4.82 6.98 0.52
N LEU A 24 -5.71 6.07 0.88
CA LEU A 24 -6.89 5.81 0.07
C LEU A 24 -7.79 7.04 -0.01
N ALA A 25 -7.98 7.72 1.12
CA ALA A 25 -8.84 8.91 1.15
C ALA A 25 -8.25 10.04 0.31
N ASN A 26 -6.94 10.09 0.17
CA ASN A 26 -6.28 11.15 -0.58
C ASN A 26 -6.07 10.82 -2.05
N THR A 27 -6.43 9.63 -2.48
CA THR A 27 -6.26 9.23 -3.87
C THR A 27 -7.58 9.41 -4.61
N PRO A 28 -7.63 10.31 -5.62
CA PRO A 28 -8.87 10.53 -6.35
C PRO A 28 -9.22 9.34 -7.24
N LYS A 29 -10.47 9.29 -7.66
CA LYS A 29 -10.96 8.30 -8.63
C LYS A 29 -11.14 6.90 -8.08
N ILE A 30 -10.94 6.70 -6.78
CA ILE A 30 -11.27 5.43 -6.15
C ILE A 30 -12.77 5.41 -5.89
N LEU A 31 -13.42 4.31 -6.27
CA LEU A 31 -14.85 4.18 -6.08
C LEU A 31 -15.17 3.92 -4.60
N GLU A 32 -16.31 4.44 -4.16
CA GLU A 32 -16.74 4.20 -2.77
C GLU A 32 -17.43 2.86 -2.62
N ASP A 33 -17.94 2.32 -3.69
CA ASP A 33 -18.67 1.06 -3.64
C ASP A 33 -18.20 0.20 -4.81
N PRO A 34 -17.59 -0.96 -4.57
CA PRO A 34 -17.33 -1.54 -3.24
C PRO A 34 -16.30 -0.76 -2.45
N ALA A 35 -16.43 -0.79 -1.13
CA ALA A 35 -15.55 -0.03 -0.25
C ALA A 35 -14.13 -0.59 -0.29
N SER A 36 -13.17 0.30 -0.15
CA SER A 36 -11.78 -0.09 -0.04
C SER A 36 -11.51 -0.79 1.30
N ALA A 37 -10.49 -1.61 1.34
CA ALA A 37 -10.16 -2.36 2.55
C ALA A 37 -8.65 -2.53 2.67
N VAL A 38 -8.18 -2.71 3.90
CA VAL A 38 -6.77 -2.94 4.20
C VAL A 38 -6.69 -4.15 5.11
N TYR A 39 -5.86 -5.11 4.75
CA TYR A 39 -5.69 -6.32 5.53
C TYR A 39 -4.21 -6.62 5.78
N LEU A 40 -3.92 -7.12 6.98
CA LEU A 40 -2.62 -7.71 7.24
C LEU A 40 -2.62 -9.06 6.53
N SER A 41 -1.75 -9.24 5.56
CA SER A 41 -1.84 -10.39 4.69
C SER A 41 -0.72 -11.42 4.88
N ASN A 42 0.41 -11.01 5.42
CA ASN A 42 1.50 -11.99 5.56
C ASN A 42 2.57 -11.49 6.52
N TYR A 43 3.29 -12.44 7.13
CA TYR A 43 4.43 -12.14 7.97
C TYR A 43 5.69 -12.57 7.22
N GLY A 44 6.59 -11.63 6.99
CA GLY A 44 7.87 -11.93 6.38
C GLY A 44 8.97 -12.06 7.42
N GLU A 45 10.19 -12.24 6.97
CA GLU A 45 11.31 -12.41 7.88
C GLU A 45 11.59 -11.17 8.72
N SER A 46 11.47 -10.01 8.11
CA SER A 46 11.80 -8.79 8.81
C SER A 46 10.72 -7.74 8.69
N SER A 47 9.57 -8.10 8.11
CA SER A 47 8.50 -7.13 7.89
C SER A 47 7.16 -7.82 7.84
N ILE A 48 6.10 -7.02 7.98
CA ILE A 48 4.74 -7.51 7.85
C ILE A 48 4.16 -6.92 6.57
N GLU A 49 3.51 -7.78 5.80
CA GLU A 49 2.90 -7.35 4.54
C GLU A 49 1.42 -7.02 4.76
N TYR A 50 1.01 -5.90 4.18
CA TYR A 50 -0.39 -5.49 4.19
C TYR A 50 -0.87 -5.38 2.75
N THR A 51 -2.11 -5.77 2.51
CA THR A 51 -2.71 -5.67 1.19
C THR A 51 -3.82 -4.64 1.23
N VAL A 52 -3.75 -3.70 0.30
CA VAL A 52 -4.74 -2.64 0.15
C VAL A 52 -5.60 -2.99 -1.04
N PHE A 53 -6.91 -3.08 -0.82
CA PHE A 53 -7.87 -3.35 -1.89
C PHE A 53 -8.66 -2.09 -2.20
N CYS A 54 -8.79 -1.76 -3.48
CA CYS A 54 -9.65 -0.67 -3.88
C CYS A 54 -10.18 -0.93 -5.27
N TRP A 55 -11.19 -0.18 -5.66
CA TRP A 55 -11.84 -0.33 -6.96
C TRP A 55 -11.86 1.00 -7.66
N CYS A 56 -11.66 0.96 -8.97
CA CYS A 56 -11.73 2.15 -9.81
C CYS A 56 -12.15 1.70 -11.20
N SER A 57 -12.49 2.67 -12.08
CA SER A 57 -12.82 2.31 -13.44
C SER A 57 -11.55 1.88 -14.16
N ALA A 58 -11.72 1.08 -15.21
CA ALA A 58 -10.58 0.60 -15.98
C ALA A 58 -9.79 1.76 -16.58
N ALA A 59 -10.46 2.82 -16.97
CA ALA A 59 -9.79 3.97 -17.55
C ALA A 59 -8.88 4.68 -16.57
N ASP A 60 -9.18 4.58 -15.28
CA ASP A 60 -8.42 5.27 -14.25
C ASP A 60 -7.39 4.37 -13.55
N TYR A 61 -7.26 3.13 -14.02
CA TYR A 61 -6.47 2.14 -13.29
C TYR A 61 -5.05 2.62 -12.97
N TRP A 62 -4.33 3.08 -13.98
CA TRP A 62 -2.93 3.46 -13.75
C TRP A 62 -2.80 4.74 -12.96
N ASP A 63 -3.72 5.68 -13.16
CA ASP A 63 -3.71 6.90 -12.34
C ASP A 63 -3.90 6.58 -10.88
N VAL A 64 -4.84 5.67 -10.57
CA VAL A 64 -5.07 5.28 -9.20
C VAL A 64 -3.89 4.48 -8.66
N TYR A 65 -3.36 3.56 -9.46
CA TYR A 65 -2.27 2.72 -9.01
C TYR A 65 -1.05 3.56 -8.58
N PHE A 66 -0.63 4.46 -9.45
CA PHE A 66 0.55 5.27 -9.14
C PHE A 66 0.26 6.33 -8.08
N GLY A 67 -0.92 6.92 -8.12
CA GLY A 67 -1.30 7.92 -7.13
C GLY A 67 -1.39 7.31 -5.73
N LEU A 68 -2.00 6.14 -5.63
CA LEU A 68 -2.09 5.45 -4.35
C LEU A 68 -0.71 5.09 -3.83
N GLY A 69 0.18 4.63 -4.71
CA GLY A 69 1.54 4.29 -4.29
C GLY A 69 2.26 5.46 -3.65
N GLU A 70 2.18 6.63 -4.30
CA GLU A 70 2.77 7.84 -3.74
C GLU A 70 2.14 8.22 -2.43
N ASN A 71 0.81 8.16 -2.38
CA ASN A 71 0.09 8.56 -1.18
C ASN A 71 0.34 7.61 -0.03
N LEU A 72 0.56 6.32 -0.32
CA LEU A 72 0.93 5.37 0.71
C LEU A 72 2.27 5.73 1.33
N ARG A 73 3.24 6.09 0.49
CA ARG A 73 4.54 6.47 1.00
C ARG A 73 4.44 7.71 1.88
N ASN A 74 3.69 8.71 1.41
CA ASN A 74 3.53 9.94 2.17
C ASN A 74 2.78 9.71 3.48
N ALA A 75 1.75 8.88 3.44
CA ALA A 75 0.97 8.60 4.65
C ALA A 75 1.78 7.83 5.67
N PHE A 76 2.59 6.88 5.22
CA PHE A 76 3.47 6.14 6.14
C PHE A 76 4.41 7.11 6.85
N ALA A 77 4.99 8.04 6.12
CA ALA A 77 5.86 9.04 6.74
C ALA A 77 5.11 9.91 7.72
N ALA A 78 3.89 10.33 7.35
CA ALA A 78 3.09 11.19 8.22
C ALA A 78 2.68 10.50 9.50
N HIS A 79 2.48 9.19 9.46
CA HIS A 79 2.11 8.40 10.62
C HIS A 79 3.32 7.82 11.35
N SER A 80 4.51 8.19 10.94
CA SER A 80 5.75 7.70 11.52
C SER A 80 5.88 6.18 11.44
N VAL A 81 5.38 5.61 10.36
CA VAL A 81 5.48 4.18 10.10
C VAL A 81 6.61 3.95 9.10
N GLU A 82 7.51 3.06 9.45
CA GLU A 82 8.62 2.75 8.56
C GLU A 82 8.16 1.76 7.49
N MET A 83 8.32 2.15 6.23
CA MET A 83 8.02 1.28 5.11
C MET A 83 9.29 0.51 4.77
N THR A 84 9.18 -0.81 4.74
CA THR A 84 10.34 -1.65 4.48
C THR A 84 10.32 -2.10 3.02
N TYR A 85 11.45 -2.64 2.58
CA TYR A 85 11.59 -3.13 1.22
C TYR A 85 12.00 -4.58 1.25
N ASP A 86 11.46 -5.33 0.30
CA ASP A 86 11.78 -6.73 0.15
C ASP A 86 12.88 -6.84 -0.91
N HIS A 87 13.93 -7.56 -0.61
CA HIS A 87 15.00 -7.75 -1.57
C HIS A 87 14.53 -8.43 -2.84
N LEU A 88 13.56 -9.30 -2.72
CA LEU A 88 13.04 -9.98 -3.88
C LEU A 88 12.40 -9.03 -4.85
N ASN A 89 11.72 -8.03 -4.35
CA ASN A 89 11.09 -7.06 -5.22
C ASN A 89 12.11 -6.29 -6.03
N VAL A 90 13.20 -5.93 -5.39
CA VAL A 90 14.25 -5.22 -6.08
C VAL A 90 14.87 -6.11 -7.14
N HIS A 91 15.09 -7.35 -6.80
CA HIS A 91 15.69 -8.27 -7.70
C HIS A 91 14.87 -8.50 -8.95
N ILE A 92 13.58 -8.64 -8.79
CA ILE A 92 12.70 -8.89 -9.91
C ILE A 92 12.69 -7.76 -10.89
N VAL A 93 12.72 -6.56 -10.38
CA VAL A 93 12.64 -5.42 -11.25
C VAL A 93 13.73 -5.37 -12.25
N GLU A 94 14.93 -5.82 -11.89
CA GLU A 94 15.93 -5.72 -12.78
C GLU A 94 15.94 -6.68 -13.81
N ASN A 95 15.18 -7.57 -13.80
CA ASN A 95 15.23 -8.44 -14.73
C ASN A 95 14.71 -8.16 -15.92
N ARG A 96 14.57 -7.61 -16.10
CA ARG A 96 14.39 -7.53 -17.10
C ARG A 96 14.64 -7.24 -17.80
N GLY A 97 14.56 -7.12 -17.46
CA GLY A 97 14.90 -6.92 -18.10
C GLY A 97 14.64 -6.54 -18.26
#